data_67932bcabf1ebc94929d84e329b75038
#
_entry.id   67932bcabf1ebc94929d84e329b75038
#
_cell.length_a   1.000
_cell.length_b   1.000
_cell.length_c   1.000
_cell.angle_alpha   90.00
_cell.angle_beta   90.00
_cell.angle_gamma   90.00
#
_symmetry.space_group_name_H-M   'P 1'
#
loop_
_entity.id
_entity.type
_entity.pdbx_description
1 polymer ?
#
loop_
_entity_poly.entity_id
_entity_poly.type
_entity_poly.pdbx_seq_one_letter_code
_entity_poly.pdbx_strand_id
1 'polypeptide(L)'
;MFNLKKIIQIADKVLNLLIILCFLPVFCYGIYVLWDSRHINQQADASLYETYRPEEENDLTFAELQKINPEVFGWLTVEDTNIDYPLVQAENNSKYVNTDVSGAFSLSGSIFLDYRNGKDFSDMNNVLYGHHMEKNAMFGELEYYEEPSWFEEHLEGSLYYGDAWHNVEFFAFVSADAYDDVFYDTSMQREKMRDYLDYVRNNAIHYKELPFNGEEQFVTLSTCTSASTNGRHLLIGRITEKKEKNKENLK
;
A
#
# COMPACT_ATOMS: atom_id res chain seq x y z
N MET A 1 -22.84 -69.80 11.55
CA MET A 1 -23.28 -68.93 10.46
C MET A 1 -23.03 -67.50 10.85
N PHE A 2 -21.97 -66.86 10.34
CA PHE A 2 -21.76 -65.43 10.59
C PHE A 2 -22.90 -64.62 10.00
N ASN A 3 -23.49 -63.76 10.84
CA ASN A 3 -24.65 -62.98 10.44
C ASN A 3 -24.19 -61.85 9.45
N LEU A 4 -24.33 -62.08 8.13
CA LEU A 4 -23.90 -61.18 7.06
C LEU A 4 -24.38 -59.74 7.30
N LYS A 5 -25.55 -59.58 7.91
CA LYS A 5 -26.10 -58.26 8.26
C LYS A 5 -25.24 -57.50 9.28
N LYS A 6 -24.66 -58.21 10.25
CA LYS A 6 -23.73 -57.58 11.25
C LYS A 6 -22.41 -57.19 10.61
N ILE A 7 -21.90 -57.98 9.66
CA ILE A 7 -20.66 -57.68 8.94
C ILE A 7 -20.83 -56.38 8.12
N ILE A 8 -21.92 -56.26 7.38
CA ILE A 8 -22.25 -55.06 6.59
C ILE A 8 -22.36 -53.84 7.50
N GLN A 9 -23.06 -53.93 8.64
CA GLN A 9 -23.20 -52.82 9.57
C GLN A 9 -21.86 -52.37 10.18
N ILE A 10 -20.94 -53.29 10.41
CA ILE A 10 -19.60 -52.97 10.90
C ILE A 10 -18.79 -52.29 9.79
N ALA A 11 -18.86 -52.81 8.56
CA ALA A 11 -18.19 -52.22 7.39
C ALA A 11 -18.65 -50.79 7.14
N ASP A 12 -19.96 -50.53 7.20
CA ASP A 12 -20.56 -49.18 7.04
C ASP A 12 -20.06 -48.21 8.13
N LYS A 13 -20.00 -48.70 9.39
CA LYS A 13 -19.48 -47.86 10.49
C LYS A 13 -17.99 -47.54 10.32
N VAL A 14 -17.21 -48.51 9.89
CA VAL A 14 -15.77 -48.31 9.62
C VAL A 14 -15.58 -47.37 8.47
N LEU A 15 -16.35 -47.53 7.37
CA LEU A 15 -16.30 -46.64 6.22
C LEU A 15 -16.67 -45.21 6.61
N ASN A 16 -17.77 -45.04 7.35
CA ASN A 16 -18.20 -43.72 7.82
C ASN A 16 -17.13 -43.06 8.72
N LEU A 17 -16.50 -43.84 9.61
CA LEU A 17 -15.41 -43.35 10.43
C LEU A 17 -14.21 -42.91 9.60
N LEU A 18 -13.83 -43.69 8.59
CA LEU A 18 -12.75 -43.35 7.67
C LEU A 18 -13.07 -42.07 6.88
N ILE A 19 -14.32 -41.92 6.41
CA ILE A 19 -14.81 -40.70 5.73
C ILE A 19 -14.65 -39.49 6.66
N ILE A 20 -15.12 -39.60 7.92
CA ILE A 20 -15.01 -38.50 8.89
C ILE A 20 -13.55 -38.18 9.16
N LEU A 21 -12.68 -39.16 9.36
CA LEU A 21 -11.26 -38.97 9.62
C LEU A 21 -10.54 -38.30 8.44
N CYS A 22 -10.99 -38.53 7.19
CA CYS A 22 -10.43 -37.86 6.01
C CYS A 22 -10.96 -36.46 5.82
N PHE A 23 -12.27 -36.26 5.96
CA PHE A 23 -12.90 -34.97 5.63
C PHE A 23 -12.84 -33.94 6.76
N LEU A 24 -12.88 -34.37 8.03
CA LEU A 24 -12.83 -33.46 9.18
C LEU A 24 -11.58 -32.58 9.22
N PRO A 25 -10.35 -33.11 9.02
CA PRO A 25 -9.15 -32.30 8.96
C PRO A 25 -9.18 -31.27 7.80
N VAL A 26 -9.66 -31.69 6.63
CA VAL A 26 -9.78 -30.78 5.46
C VAL A 26 -10.79 -29.66 5.75
N PHE A 27 -11.90 -29.97 6.38
CA PHE A 27 -12.90 -29.00 6.78
C PHE A 27 -12.35 -28.02 7.84
N CYS A 28 -11.67 -28.53 8.88
CA CYS A 28 -11.01 -27.69 9.89
C CYS A 28 -9.93 -26.79 9.29
N TYR A 29 -9.15 -27.32 8.34
CA TYR A 29 -8.16 -26.52 7.62
C TYR A 29 -8.82 -25.40 6.79
N GLY A 30 -9.93 -25.71 6.12
CA GLY A 30 -10.70 -24.69 5.38
C GLY A 30 -11.21 -23.55 6.29
N ILE A 31 -11.73 -23.91 7.48
CA ILE A 31 -12.14 -22.89 8.48
C ILE A 31 -10.93 -22.07 8.94
N TYR A 32 -9.81 -22.71 9.21
CA TYR A 32 -8.58 -22.04 9.62
C TYR A 32 -8.11 -21.04 8.56
N VAL A 33 -8.05 -21.45 7.28
CA VAL A 33 -7.64 -20.55 6.17
C VAL A 33 -8.57 -19.33 6.06
N LEU A 34 -9.88 -19.53 6.20
CA LEU A 34 -10.84 -18.42 6.17
C LEU A 34 -10.67 -17.47 7.37
N TRP A 35 -10.37 -18.00 8.54
CA TRP A 35 -10.12 -17.19 9.72
C TRP A 35 -8.81 -16.41 9.60
N ASP A 36 -7.73 -17.07 9.15
CA ASP A 36 -6.41 -16.48 8.92
C ASP A 36 -6.48 -15.34 7.90
N SER A 37 -7.12 -15.58 6.75
CA SER A 37 -7.34 -14.56 5.71
C SER A 37 -8.10 -13.33 6.25
N ARG A 38 -9.13 -13.55 7.09
CA ARG A 38 -9.85 -12.43 7.72
C ARG A 38 -8.95 -11.64 8.67
N HIS A 39 -8.13 -12.33 9.44
CA HIS A 39 -7.23 -11.71 10.41
C HIS A 39 -6.19 -10.82 9.70
N ILE A 40 -5.57 -11.33 8.62
CA ILE A 40 -4.62 -10.56 7.81
C ILE A 40 -5.29 -9.31 7.21
N ASN A 41 -6.47 -9.45 6.63
CA ASN A 41 -7.19 -8.30 6.06
C ASN A 41 -7.60 -7.27 7.13
N GLN A 42 -7.93 -7.69 8.35
CA GLN A 42 -8.21 -6.77 9.45
C GLN A 42 -6.97 -5.99 9.88
N GLN A 43 -5.78 -6.61 9.87
CA GLN A 43 -4.52 -5.91 10.18
C GLN A 43 -4.12 -4.88 9.12
N ALA A 44 -4.61 -5.04 7.91
CA ALA A 44 -4.35 -4.13 6.78
C ALA A 44 -5.34 -2.95 6.70
N ASP A 45 -6.35 -2.90 7.55
CA ASP A 45 -7.41 -1.89 7.49
C ASP A 45 -6.89 -0.52 7.95
N ALA A 46 -6.99 0.49 7.06
CA ALA A 46 -6.58 1.85 7.33
C ALA A 46 -7.29 2.46 8.55
N SER A 47 -8.55 2.06 8.81
CA SER A 47 -9.34 2.55 9.94
C SER A 47 -8.72 2.27 11.32
N LEU A 48 -7.81 1.29 11.42
CA LEU A 48 -7.06 1.02 12.64
C LEU A 48 -6.17 2.19 13.08
N TYR A 49 -5.77 3.01 12.12
CA TYR A 49 -4.84 4.12 12.34
C TYR A 49 -5.53 5.48 12.32
N GLU A 50 -6.83 5.56 11.98
CA GLU A 50 -7.58 6.81 11.83
C GLU A 50 -7.46 7.75 13.04
N THR A 51 -7.45 7.20 14.27
CA THR A 51 -7.26 7.98 15.51
C THR A 51 -5.89 8.63 15.62
N TYR A 52 -4.90 8.17 14.88
CA TYR A 52 -3.53 8.70 14.88
C TYR A 52 -3.26 9.63 13.70
N ARG A 53 -4.25 9.85 12.83
CA ARG A 53 -4.09 10.71 11.67
C ARG A 53 -3.76 12.13 12.12
N PRO A 54 -2.71 12.76 11.56
CA PRO A 54 -2.36 14.13 11.92
C PRO A 54 -3.49 15.10 11.60
N GLU A 55 -3.88 15.94 12.56
CA GLU A 55 -4.85 17.00 12.38
C GLU A 55 -4.13 18.36 12.27
N GLU A 56 -4.70 19.32 11.51
CA GLU A 56 -4.07 20.62 11.28
C GLU A 56 -3.84 21.44 12.57
N GLU A 57 -4.61 21.19 13.63
CA GLU A 57 -4.55 21.94 14.88
C GLU A 57 -4.04 21.12 16.08
N ASN A 58 -3.85 19.78 15.94
CA ASN A 58 -3.51 18.92 17.07
C ASN A 58 -2.76 17.64 16.64
N ASP A 59 -1.44 17.66 16.71
CA ASP A 59 -0.59 16.50 16.38
C ASP A 59 -0.38 15.53 17.55
N LEU A 60 -1.10 15.68 18.67
CA LEU A 60 -0.86 14.87 19.89
C LEU A 60 -1.07 13.38 19.63
N THR A 61 -2.06 13.02 18.81
CA THR A 61 -2.38 11.63 18.47
C THR A 61 -1.33 11.00 17.57
N PHE A 62 -0.81 11.75 16.58
CA PHE A 62 0.28 11.30 15.75
C PHE A 62 1.58 11.12 16.56
N ALA A 63 1.88 12.04 17.47
CA ALA A 63 2.99 11.93 18.38
C ALA A 63 2.89 10.71 19.34
N GLU A 64 1.68 10.25 19.65
CA GLU A 64 1.49 8.98 20.39
C GLU A 64 1.88 7.77 19.56
N LEU A 65 1.54 7.74 18.27
CA LEU A 65 1.97 6.69 17.37
C LEU A 65 3.51 6.67 17.23
N GLN A 66 4.14 7.85 17.14
CA GLN A 66 5.61 7.96 17.11
C GLN A 66 6.29 7.49 18.41
N LYS A 67 5.62 7.58 19.56
CA LYS A 67 6.12 6.99 20.82
C LYS A 67 6.06 5.46 20.81
N ILE A 68 5.04 4.88 20.15
CA ILE A 68 4.94 3.43 19.97
C ILE A 68 6.04 2.95 19.02
N ASN A 69 6.21 3.64 17.88
CA ASN A 69 7.23 3.33 16.90
C ASN A 69 7.92 4.61 16.40
N PRO A 70 9.17 4.90 16.82
CA PRO A 70 9.92 6.09 16.40
C PRO A 70 10.28 6.12 14.90
N GLU A 71 10.08 5.04 14.17
CA GLU A 71 10.29 4.99 12.71
C GLU A 71 9.10 5.53 11.92
N VAL A 72 7.96 5.78 12.57
CA VAL A 72 6.84 6.53 11.99
C VAL A 72 7.25 7.99 11.82
N PHE A 73 7.10 8.52 10.60
CA PHE A 73 7.55 9.87 10.32
C PHE A 73 6.57 10.71 9.50
N GLY A 74 5.52 10.11 8.93
CA GLY A 74 4.61 10.80 8.06
C GLY A 74 3.29 10.05 7.85
N TRP A 75 2.49 10.56 6.92
CA TRP A 75 1.19 10.01 6.54
C TRP A 75 0.94 10.20 5.05
N LEU A 76 0.30 9.22 4.40
CA LEU A 76 -0.13 9.28 3.00
C LEU A 76 -1.65 9.12 2.94
N THR A 77 -2.30 10.01 2.19
CA THR A 77 -3.69 9.88 1.76
C THR A 77 -3.77 9.99 0.24
N VAL A 78 -4.54 9.11 -0.40
CA VAL A 78 -4.99 9.26 -1.79
C VAL A 78 -6.49 9.52 -1.72
N GLU A 79 -6.92 10.69 -2.21
CA GLU A 79 -8.31 11.15 -2.06
C GLU A 79 -9.29 10.18 -2.76
N ASP A 80 -10.46 10.00 -2.14
CA ASP A 80 -11.54 9.12 -2.62
C ASP A 80 -11.15 7.64 -2.78
N THR A 81 -10.09 7.19 -2.07
CA THR A 81 -9.64 5.78 -1.97
C THR A 81 -9.51 5.33 -0.52
N ASN A 82 -9.23 4.03 -0.31
CA ASN A 82 -8.90 3.50 1.03
C ASN A 82 -7.40 3.67 1.40
N ILE A 83 -6.61 4.36 0.59
CA ILE A 83 -5.20 4.61 0.89
C ILE A 83 -5.09 5.82 1.82
N ASP A 84 -5.09 5.53 3.14
CA ASP A 84 -4.98 6.53 4.21
C ASP A 84 -4.16 5.91 5.37
N TYR A 85 -2.83 5.97 5.26
CA TYR A 85 -1.91 5.20 6.10
C TYR A 85 -0.75 6.02 6.65
N PRO A 86 -0.30 5.70 7.89
CA PRO A 86 0.96 6.20 8.40
C PRO A 86 2.15 5.68 7.58
N LEU A 87 3.19 6.51 7.46
CA LEU A 87 4.43 6.20 6.78
C LEU A 87 5.53 5.85 7.77
N VAL A 88 6.23 4.75 7.48
CA VAL A 88 7.39 4.32 8.26
C VAL A 88 8.64 4.26 7.38
N GLN A 89 9.83 4.32 8.00
CA GLN A 89 11.09 4.10 7.30
C GLN A 89 12.10 3.44 8.25
N ALA A 90 12.69 2.33 7.79
CA ALA A 90 13.74 1.61 8.49
C ALA A 90 15.11 1.78 7.81
N GLU A 91 16.15 1.13 8.35
CA GLU A 91 17.49 1.10 7.77
C GLU A 91 17.59 0.27 6.47
N ASN A 92 16.54 -0.45 6.09
CA ASN A 92 16.45 -1.25 4.88
C ASN A 92 15.00 -1.47 4.46
N ASN A 93 14.78 -1.86 3.19
CA ASN A 93 13.45 -2.07 2.61
C ASN A 93 12.81 -3.43 2.97
N SER A 94 13.46 -4.27 3.82
CA SER A 94 12.94 -5.61 4.14
C SER A 94 12.08 -5.63 5.40
N LYS A 95 12.31 -4.69 6.34
CA LYS A 95 11.66 -4.69 7.66
C LYS A 95 10.14 -4.59 7.54
N TYR A 96 9.65 -3.57 6.87
CA TYR A 96 8.23 -3.26 6.82
C TYR A 96 7.44 -4.03 5.75
N VAL A 97 8.09 -4.94 5.04
CA VAL A 97 7.39 -5.92 4.21
C VAL A 97 6.51 -6.85 5.05
N ASN A 98 6.95 -7.22 6.26
CA ASN A 98 6.20 -8.11 7.15
C ASN A 98 6.14 -7.57 8.60
N THR A 99 6.09 -6.26 8.77
CA THR A 99 6.00 -5.60 10.08
C THR A 99 4.96 -4.49 9.98
N ASP A 100 4.01 -4.46 10.92
CA ASP A 100 3.04 -3.39 11.01
C ASP A 100 3.64 -2.09 11.58
N VAL A 101 2.84 -1.03 11.57
CA VAL A 101 3.24 0.30 12.08
C VAL A 101 3.63 0.27 13.55
N SER A 102 3.10 -0.64 14.35
CA SER A 102 3.46 -0.78 15.78
C SER A 102 4.79 -1.50 16.02
N GLY A 103 5.37 -2.08 14.96
CA GLY A 103 6.58 -2.90 15.02
C GLY A 103 6.32 -4.39 15.25
N ALA A 104 5.06 -4.84 15.25
CA ALA A 104 4.69 -6.25 15.37
C ALA A 104 4.73 -6.96 14.01
N PHE A 105 4.91 -8.28 14.03
CA PHE A 105 4.83 -9.09 12.80
C PHE A 105 3.43 -9.02 12.19
N SER A 106 3.35 -8.69 10.91
CA SER A 106 2.11 -8.68 10.13
C SER A 106 2.40 -9.01 8.68
N LEU A 107 1.62 -9.91 8.09
CA LEU A 107 1.75 -10.25 6.66
C LEU A 107 1.24 -9.13 5.73
N SER A 108 0.48 -8.18 6.26
CA SER A 108 0.10 -6.97 5.52
C SER A 108 1.23 -5.95 5.41
N GLY A 109 2.24 -6.05 6.27
CA GLY A 109 3.32 -5.07 6.35
C GLY A 109 2.84 -3.66 6.70
N SER A 110 3.54 -2.66 6.21
CA SER A 110 3.20 -1.23 6.32
C SER A 110 3.49 -0.52 5.01
N ILE A 111 3.00 0.72 4.85
CA ILE A 111 3.47 1.61 3.79
C ILE A 111 4.79 2.24 4.25
N PHE A 112 5.86 2.07 3.47
CA PHE A 112 7.18 2.54 3.88
C PHE A 112 7.94 3.26 2.77
N LEU A 113 8.73 4.24 3.18
CA LEU A 113 9.62 4.99 2.30
C LEU A 113 10.91 4.18 2.06
N ASP A 114 11.43 4.21 0.84
CA ASP A 114 12.72 3.60 0.50
C ASP A 114 13.79 4.12 1.48
N TYR A 115 14.59 3.21 2.03
CA TYR A 115 15.60 3.55 3.05
C TYR A 115 16.67 4.55 2.57
N ARG A 116 16.83 4.70 1.24
CA ARG A 116 17.77 5.63 0.60
C ARG A 116 17.23 7.05 0.53
N ASN A 117 15.92 7.25 0.61
CA ASN A 117 15.29 8.56 0.55
C ASN A 117 15.34 9.30 1.90
N GLY A 118 15.37 10.62 1.83
CA GLY A 118 15.18 11.49 2.98
C GLY A 118 13.72 11.52 3.45
N LYS A 119 13.50 11.48 4.78
CA LYS A 119 12.15 11.57 5.38
C LYS A 119 11.45 12.91 5.13
N ASP A 120 12.18 13.90 4.66
CA ASP A 120 11.71 15.23 4.28
C ASP A 120 11.27 15.33 2.82
N PHE A 121 11.28 14.22 2.09
CA PHE A 121 10.94 14.14 0.67
C PHE A 121 11.75 15.12 -0.21
N SER A 122 12.97 15.48 0.21
CA SER A 122 13.83 16.44 -0.52
C SER A 122 14.45 15.85 -1.79
N ASP A 123 14.48 14.52 -1.92
CA ASP A 123 14.95 13.86 -3.13
C ASP A 123 14.02 14.13 -4.33
N MET A 124 14.57 14.08 -5.55
CA MET A 124 13.77 14.28 -6.75
C MET A 124 12.73 13.15 -6.92
N ASN A 125 13.09 11.89 -6.63
CA ASN A 125 12.21 10.73 -6.69
C ASN A 125 12.17 10.01 -5.33
N ASN A 126 11.00 10.01 -4.70
CA ASN A 126 10.76 9.41 -3.40
C ASN A 126 9.83 8.20 -3.57
N VAL A 127 10.29 7.01 -3.21
CA VAL A 127 9.56 5.77 -3.49
C VAL A 127 8.92 5.23 -2.22
N LEU A 128 7.59 5.11 -2.23
CA LEU A 128 6.79 4.49 -1.20
C LEU A 128 6.36 3.09 -1.64
N TYR A 129 6.60 2.11 -0.81
CA TYR A 129 6.23 0.72 -1.05
C TYR A 129 5.05 0.31 -0.19
N GLY A 130 4.17 -0.50 -0.75
CA GLY A 130 3.06 -1.14 -0.04
C GLY A 130 2.64 -2.42 -0.73
N HIS A 131 2.08 -3.37 0.02
CA HIS A 131 1.55 -4.60 -0.54
C HIS A 131 0.34 -4.32 -1.43
N HIS A 132 0.22 -5.11 -2.51
CA HIS A 132 -1.05 -5.31 -3.19
C HIS A 132 -1.88 -6.30 -2.36
N MET A 133 -3.00 -5.85 -1.82
CA MET A 133 -3.88 -6.70 -1.02
C MET A 133 -5.31 -6.68 -1.55
N GLU A 134 -6.00 -7.81 -1.37
CA GLU A 134 -7.43 -7.89 -1.63
C GLU A 134 -8.22 -6.90 -0.77
N LYS A 135 -9.46 -6.61 -1.19
CA LYS A 135 -10.40 -5.74 -0.48
C LYS A 135 -9.90 -4.30 -0.32
N ASN A 136 -9.14 -3.83 -1.29
CA ASN A 136 -8.73 -2.44 -1.35
C ASN A 136 -7.82 -1.99 -0.18
N ALA A 137 -7.17 -2.94 0.50
CA ALA A 137 -6.26 -2.62 1.59
C ALA A 137 -4.85 -2.33 1.07
N MET A 138 -4.09 -1.56 1.84
CA MET A 138 -2.74 -1.11 1.51
C MET A 138 -2.73 -0.41 0.14
N PHE A 139 -1.93 -0.89 -0.83
CA PHE A 139 -1.90 -0.39 -2.21
C PHE A 139 -2.72 -1.26 -3.19
N GLY A 140 -3.71 -2.02 -2.70
CA GLY A 140 -4.57 -2.86 -3.53
C GLY A 140 -5.34 -2.06 -4.59
N GLU A 141 -5.79 -0.84 -4.28
CA GLU A 141 -6.54 0.01 -5.21
C GLU A 141 -5.71 0.58 -6.36
N LEU A 142 -4.38 0.47 -6.32
CA LEU A 142 -3.55 0.91 -7.44
C LEU A 142 -3.84 0.11 -8.73
N GLU A 143 -4.39 -1.09 -8.64
CA GLU A 143 -4.80 -1.85 -9.84
C GLU A 143 -5.94 -1.18 -10.61
N TYR A 144 -6.80 -0.40 -9.93
CA TYR A 144 -7.93 0.29 -10.59
C TYR A 144 -7.47 1.44 -11.49
N TYR A 145 -6.24 1.94 -11.30
CA TYR A 145 -5.65 2.95 -12.17
C TYR A 145 -5.33 2.43 -13.58
N GLU A 146 -5.49 1.13 -13.86
CA GLU A 146 -5.51 0.61 -15.23
C GLU A 146 -6.70 1.14 -16.04
N GLU A 147 -7.83 1.47 -15.36
CA GLU A 147 -9.01 2.00 -16.00
C GLU A 147 -8.90 3.53 -16.19
N PRO A 148 -9.07 4.06 -17.42
CA PRO A 148 -8.90 5.49 -17.70
C PRO A 148 -9.79 6.40 -16.85
N SER A 149 -11.06 6.01 -16.62
CA SER A 149 -11.99 6.79 -15.82
C SER A 149 -11.57 6.88 -14.36
N TRP A 150 -11.05 5.78 -13.79
CA TRP A 150 -10.54 5.79 -12.43
C TRP A 150 -9.31 6.68 -12.30
N PHE A 151 -8.37 6.59 -13.26
CA PHE A 151 -7.21 7.46 -13.29
C PHE A 151 -7.57 8.94 -13.34
N GLU A 152 -8.54 9.32 -14.21
CA GLU A 152 -8.97 10.71 -14.36
C GLU A 152 -9.65 11.29 -13.10
N GLU A 153 -10.33 10.45 -12.31
CA GLU A 153 -11.10 10.85 -11.13
C GLU A 153 -10.28 10.86 -9.84
N HIS A 154 -9.12 10.14 -9.77
CA HIS A 154 -8.35 9.94 -8.53
C HIS A 154 -6.90 10.46 -8.65
N LEU A 155 -6.75 11.74 -9.00
CA LEU A 155 -5.44 12.36 -9.23
C LEU A 155 -4.92 13.18 -8.04
N GLU A 156 -5.66 13.26 -6.94
CA GLU A 156 -5.31 14.07 -5.78
C GLU A 156 -4.93 13.20 -4.58
N GLY A 157 -3.98 13.67 -3.83
CA GLY A 157 -3.56 13.06 -2.58
C GLY A 157 -2.85 14.05 -1.68
N SER A 158 -2.44 13.60 -0.52
CA SER A 158 -1.71 14.41 0.44
C SER A 158 -0.67 13.60 1.20
N LEU A 159 0.42 14.25 1.57
CA LEU A 159 1.51 13.73 2.39
C LEU A 159 1.68 14.62 3.61
N TYR A 160 1.71 14.02 4.80
CA TYR A 160 2.13 14.71 6.02
C TYR A 160 3.57 14.33 6.35
N TYR A 161 4.44 15.30 6.43
CA TYR A 161 5.82 15.18 6.91
C TYR A 161 6.34 16.54 7.33
N GLY A 162 7.38 16.58 8.19
CA GLY A 162 7.92 17.84 8.69
C GLY A 162 6.87 18.73 9.35
N ASP A 163 5.93 18.13 10.07
CA ASP A 163 4.83 18.78 10.79
C ASP A 163 3.87 19.60 9.89
N ALA A 164 3.78 19.25 8.60
CA ALA A 164 2.88 19.91 7.66
C ALA A 164 2.29 18.95 6.63
N TRP A 165 1.08 19.27 6.17
CA TRP A 165 0.45 18.61 5.03
C TRP A 165 0.92 19.24 3.71
N HIS A 166 1.24 18.40 2.73
CA HIS A 166 1.62 18.75 1.37
C HIS A 166 0.65 18.09 0.40
N ASN A 167 0.25 18.79 -0.66
CA ASN A 167 -0.60 18.19 -1.68
C ASN A 167 0.25 17.32 -2.62
N VAL A 168 -0.38 16.27 -3.13
CA VAL A 168 0.16 15.43 -4.21
C VAL A 168 -0.79 15.50 -5.39
N GLU A 169 -0.25 15.81 -6.58
CA GLU A 169 -0.98 15.70 -7.83
C GLU A 169 -0.41 14.55 -8.64
N PHE A 170 -1.17 13.45 -8.71
CA PHE A 170 -0.79 12.28 -9.50
C PHE A 170 -0.95 12.60 -10.99
N PHE A 171 0.01 12.17 -11.79
CA PHE A 171 0.04 12.49 -13.22
C PHE A 171 0.39 11.31 -14.11
N ALA A 172 0.89 10.19 -13.57
CA ALA A 172 1.22 9.02 -14.36
C ALA A 172 0.91 7.72 -13.62
N PHE A 173 0.37 6.76 -14.35
CA PHE A 173 0.24 5.38 -13.91
C PHE A 173 1.02 4.48 -14.86
N VAL A 174 1.88 3.63 -14.30
CA VAL A 174 2.87 2.84 -15.04
C VAL A 174 2.81 1.38 -14.61
N SER A 175 2.94 0.46 -15.58
CA SER A 175 3.31 -0.93 -15.30
C SER A 175 4.80 -1.11 -15.57
N ALA A 176 5.56 -1.44 -14.52
CA ALA A 176 7.02 -1.51 -14.56
C ALA A 176 7.56 -2.86 -14.08
N ASP A 177 8.84 -3.12 -14.31
CA ASP A 177 9.58 -4.20 -13.66
C ASP A 177 10.16 -3.73 -12.33
N ALA A 178 10.23 -4.60 -11.32
CA ALA A 178 10.80 -4.31 -10.00
C ALA A 178 12.28 -3.90 -10.02
N TYR A 179 12.97 -4.19 -11.12
CA TYR A 179 14.40 -3.89 -11.34
C TYR A 179 14.61 -2.75 -12.32
N ASP A 180 13.57 -1.95 -12.59
CA ASP A 180 13.72 -0.77 -13.46
C ASP A 180 14.61 0.28 -12.81
N ASP A 181 15.78 0.52 -13.39
CA ASP A 181 16.80 1.41 -12.82
C ASP A 181 16.38 2.89 -12.83
N VAL A 182 15.39 3.28 -13.66
CA VAL A 182 14.94 4.67 -13.76
C VAL A 182 13.85 4.98 -12.75
N PHE A 183 12.80 4.13 -12.67
CA PHE A 183 11.70 4.36 -11.73
C PHE A 183 12.13 4.23 -10.26
N TYR A 184 13.17 3.44 -9.98
CA TYR A 184 13.69 3.21 -8.62
C TYR A 184 15.01 3.92 -8.30
N ASP A 185 15.44 4.87 -9.17
CA ASP A 185 16.59 5.73 -8.88
C ASP A 185 16.19 6.83 -7.89
N THR A 186 16.49 6.59 -6.61
CA THR A 186 16.29 7.56 -5.53
C THR A 186 17.42 8.61 -5.45
N SER A 187 18.52 8.40 -6.17
CA SER A 187 19.68 9.30 -6.23
C SER A 187 19.68 10.23 -7.44
N MET A 188 18.59 10.22 -8.20
CA MET A 188 18.46 10.99 -9.43
C MET A 188 18.67 12.48 -9.19
N GLN A 189 19.52 13.08 -10.02
CA GLN A 189 19.81 14.49 -9.95
C GLN A 189 18.81 15.32 -10.76
N ARG A 190 18.52 16.56 -10.33
CA ARG A 190 17.52 17.45 -10.95
C ARG A 190 17.79 17.73 -12.44
N GLU A 191 19.04 17.72 -12.86
CA GLU A 191 19.45 17.88 -14.26
C GLU A 191 18.86 16.82 -15.17
N LYS A 192 18.55 15.63 -14.62
CA LYS A 192 17.92 14.51 -15.34
C LYS A 192 16.39 14.54 -15.30
N MET A 193 15.78 15.52 -14.66
CA MET A 193 14.32 15.57 -14.49
C MET A 193 13.57 15.48 -15.83
N ARG A 194 14.05 16.16 -16.87
CA ARG A 194 13.44 16.10 -18.20
C ARG A 194 13.49 14.71 -18.78
N ASP A 195 14.66 14.05 -18.70
CA ASP A 195 14.83 12.69 -19.19
C ASP A 195 13.94 11.71 -18.42
N TYR A 196 13.80 11.90 -17.10
CA TYR A 196 12.89 11.12 -16.25
C TYR A 196 11.42 11.32 -16.68
N LEU A 197 10.97 12.55 -16.85
CA LEU A 197 9.59 12.84 -17.26
C LEU A 197 9.28 12.27 -18.65
N ASP A 198 10.22 12.38 -19.58
CA ASP A 198 10.10 11.75 -20.91
C ASP A 198 10.04 10.22 -20.80
N TYR A 199 10.84 9.62 -19.91
CA TYR A 199 10.81 8.18 -19.65
C TYR A 199 9.46 7.76 -19.04
N VAL A 200 8.96 8.48 -18.03
CA VAL A 200 7.64 8.25 -17.43
C VAL A 200 6.54 8.33 -18.48
N ARG A 201 6.52 9.39 -19.30
CA ARG A 201 5.52 9.58 -20.37
C ARG A 201 5.52 8.42 -21.37
N ASN A 202 6.69 7.97 -21.78
CA ASN A 202 6.83 6.91 -22.80
C ASN A 202 6.44 5.52 -22.30
N ASN A 203 6.44 5.30 -20.97
CA ASN A 203 6.14 4.01 -20.35
C ASN A 203 4.80 4.01 -19.61
N ALA A 204 4.13 5.17 -19.47
CA ALA A 204 2.87 5.27 -18.76
C ALA A 204 1.73 4.60 -19.54
N ILE A 205 0.87 3.90 -18.81
CA ILE A 205 -0.44 3.43 -19.28
C ILE A 205 -1.37 4.65 -19.41
N HIS A 206 -1.36 5.50 -18.36
CA HIS A 206 -2.08 6.77 -18.35
C HIS A 206 -1.15 7.89 -17.93
N TYR A 207 -1.26 9.04 -18.59
CA TYR A 207 -0.43 10.21 -18.35
C TYR A 207 -1.24 11.50 -18.48
N LYS A 208 -1.17 12.37 -17.47
CA LYS A 208 -1.72 13.72 -17.48
C LYS A 208 -0.61 14.73 -17.65
N GLU A 209 -0.72 15.57 -18.66
CA GLU A 209 0.23 16.66 -18.86
C GLU A 209 0.13 17.71 -17.74
N LEU A 210 1.23 17.95 -17.05
CA LEU A 210 1.37 18.99 -16.04
C LEU A 210 2.48 19.97 -16.45
N PRO A 211 2.38 21.26 -16.06
CA PRO A 211 3.50 22.18 -16.19
C PRO A 211 4.55 21.86 -15.11
N PHE A 212 5.77 21.57 -15.53
CA PHE A 212 6.92 21.37 -14.64
C PHE A 212 7.90 22.53 -14.77
N ASN A 213 8.47 22.97 -13.64
CA ASN A 213 9.41 24.09 -13.57
C ASN A 213 10.88 23.66 -13.34
N GLY A 214 11.11 22.36 -13.07
CA GLY A 214 12.45 21.80 -12.84
C GLY A 214 12.86 21.72 -11.38
N GLU A 215 11.99 22.10 -10.44
CA GLU A 215 12.26 22.09 -9.00
C GLU A 215 11.38 21.09 -8.24
N GLU A 216 10.56 20.31 -8.96
CA GLU A 216 9.62 19.37 -8.37
C GLU A 216 10.30 18.24 -7.62
N GLN A 217 9.61 17.76 -6.58
CA GLN A 217 9.81 16.45 -5.97
C GLN A 217 8.65 15.54 -6.38
N PHE A 218 9.00 14.30 -6.71
CA PHE A 218 8.03 13.28 -7.05
C PHE A 218 7.90 12.26 -5.93
N VAL A 219 6.69 11.73 -5.78
CA VAL A 219 6.41 10.53 -4.99
C VAL A 219 5.91 9.44 -5.92
N THR A 220 6.49 8.25 -5.79
CA THR A 220 6.12 7.05 -6.53
C THR A 220 5.55 6.02 -5.57
N LEU A 221 4.25 5.72 -5.68
CA LEU A 221 3.61 4.63 -4.94
C LEU A 221 3.82 3.35 -5.72
N SER A 222 4.46 2.35 -5.12
CA SER A 222 4.84 1.09 -5.78
C SER A 222 4.23 -0.12 -5.09
N THR A 223 3.56 -0.98 -5.86
CA THR A 223 3.01 -2.26 -5.39
C THR A 223 3.24 -3.38 -6.40
N CYS A 224 3.10 -4.64 -5.95
CA CYS A 224 3.17 -5.80 -6.83
C CYS A 224 1.95 -5.88 -7.75
N THR A 225 2.11 -6.49 -8.93
CA THR A 225 0.97 -6.87 -9.78
C THR A 225 0.77 -8.38 -9.75
N SER A 226 -0.44 -8.82 -10.08
CA SER A 226 -0.74 -10.24 -10.27
C SER A 226 -0.22 -10.81 -11.59
N ALA A 227 0.14 -9.94 -12.55
CA ALA A 227 0.48 -10.32 -13.91
C ALA A 227 1.86 -10.99 -14.03
N SER A 228 2.83 -10.63 -13.20
CA SER A 228 4.16 -11.25 -13.18
C SER A 228 4.83 -11.15 -11.82
N THR A 229 5.81 -12.03 -11.55
CA THR A 229 6.55 -12.05 -10.27
C THR A 229 7.27 -10.72 -9.99
N ASN A 230 7.77 -10.05 -11.03
CA ASN A 230 8.50 -8.78 -10.93
C ASN A 230 7.64 -7.58 -11.34
N GLY A 231 6.39 -7.80 -11.77
CA GLY A 231 5.52 -6.71 -12.19
C GLY A 231 5.18 -5.77 -11.03
N ARG A 232 5.19 -4.47 -11.32
CA ARG A 232 4.84 -3.41 -10.38
C ARG A 232 3.86 -2.46 -11.03
N HIS A 233 2.88 -2.03 -10.23
CA HIS A 233 2.09 -0.83 -10.53
C HIS A 233 2.72 0.35 -9.81
N LEU A 234 2.93 1.42 -10.56
CA LEU A 234 3.48 2.66 -10.06
C LEU A 234 2.47 3.78 -10.30
N LEU A 235 2.10 4.49 -9.24
CA LEU A 235 1.35 5.74 -9.34
C LEU A 235 2.30 6.89 -8.98
N ILE A 236 2.57 7.79 -9.93
CA ILE A 236 3.57 8.84 -9.80
C ILE A 236 2.89 10.18 -9.66
N GLY A 237 3.21 10.90 -8.60
CA GLY A 237 2.67 12.21 -8.29
C GLY A 237 3.75 13.26 -8.07
N ARG A 238 3.39 14.52 -8.30
CA ARG A 238 4.18 15.69 -7.96
C ARG A 238 3.78 16.18 -6.57
N ILE A 239 4.76 16.39 -5.68
CA ILE A 239 4.54 17.02 -4.37
C ILE A 239 4.48 18.53 -4.58
N THR A 240 3.47 19.20 -4.02
CA THR A 240 3.29 20.66 -4.07
C THR A 240 3.02 21.22 -2.67
N GLU A 241 3.34 22.48 -2.46
CA GLU A 241 2.97 23.15 -1.21
C GLU A 241 1.44 23.16 -1.04
N LYS A 242 0.99 23.08 0.21
CA LYS A 242 -0.42 23.15 0.55
C LYS A 242 -0.99 24.47 0.08
N LYS A 243 -2.02 24.44 -0.75
CA LYS A 243 -2.84 25.64 -1.00
C LYS A 243 -3.55 25.98 0.31
N GLU A 244 -3.25 27.12 0.91
CA GLU A 244 -4.07 27.67 1.99
C GLU A 244 -5.51 27.73 1.49
N LYS A 245 -6.43 27.04 2.17
CA LYS A 245 -7.88 27.19 1.91
C LYS A 245 -8.21 28.66 2.17
N ASN A 246 -8.51 29.40 1.12
CA ASN A 246 -9.02 30.78 1.25
C ASN A 246 -10.21 30.78 2.21
N LYS A 247 -10.05 31.38 3.38
CA LYS A 247 -11.12 31.63 4.38
C LYS A 247 -12.16 32.64 3.88
N GLU A 248 -12.33 32.85 2.57
CA GLU A 248 -13.20 33.89 2.00
C GLU A 248 -14.66 33.48 1.76
N ASN A 249 -15.07 32.25 2.03
CA ASN A 249 -16.47 31.84 1.79
C ASN A 249 -17.30 31.55 3.05
N LEU A 250 -17.01 32.24 4.18
CA LEU A 250 -17.87 32.27 5.38
C LEU A 250 -18.19 33.72 5.75
N LYS A 251 -19.04 34.33 4.91
CA LYS A 251 -19.80 35.52 5.30
C LYS A 251 -21.25 35.38 4.87
#